data_6f8d029bb8036473c1618a1fac3583e5
#
_entry.id   6f8d029bb8036473c1618a1fac3583e5
#
_cell.length_a   1.000
_cell.length_b   1.000
_cell.length_c   1.000
_cell.angle_alpha   90.00
_cell.angle_beta   90.00
_cell.angle_gamma   90.00
#
_symmetry.space_group_name_H-M   'P 1'
#
loop_
_entity.id
_entity.type
_entity.pdbx_description
1 polymer ?
#
loop_
_entity_poly.entity_id
_entity_poly.type
_entity_poly.pdbx_seq_one_letter_code
_entity_poly.pdbx_strand_id
1 'polypeptide(L)'
;MDLIDGIGGAFLFSNDPKRLAQWYRDSLGITYNESPEYSSIYATFEYRDLTDASVKRTIAWAILPTDKDISGKPRTGQINYRVKSMAETLAHLRSKGVAIDKAEDGEYGKFAWVTDPDGNKIELWEAAPEPI
;
A
#
# COMPACT_ATOMS: atom_id res chain seq x y z
N MET A 1 -27.42 -7.50 10.65
CA MET A 1 -27.36 -6.68 9.42
C MET A 1 -25.95 -6.21 9.20
N ASP A 2 -25.41 -6.55 8.06
CA ASP A 2 -24.08 -6.10 7.68
C ASP A 2 -24.20 -4.75 6.96
N LEU A 3 -23.72 -3.69 7.59
CA LEU A 3 -23.75 -2.35 7.00
C LEU A 3 -22.50 -2.07 6.17
N ILE A 4 -21.38 -2.69 6.51
CA ILE A 4 -20.10 -2.52 5.82
C ILE A 4 -19.96 -3.65 4.82
N ASP A 5 -19.76 -3.33 3.54
CA ASP A 5 -19.60 -4.33 2.49
C ASP A 5 -18.19 -4.37 1.88
N GLY A 6 -17.25 -3.65 2.46
CA GLY A 6 -15.86 -3.70 2.01
C GLY A 6 -15.04 -2.52 2.49
N ILE A 7 -13.82 -2.46 1.97
CA ILE A 7 -12.88 -1.36 2.23
C ILE A 7 -12.92 -0.43 1.03
N GLY A 8 -13.26 0.85 1.26
CA GLY A 8 -13.34 1.84 0.20
C GLY A 8 -12.00 2.51 -0.12
N GLY A 9 -11.11 2.57 0.86
CA GLY A 9 -9.83 3.19 0.62
C GLY A 9 -8.86 3.07 1.77
N ALA A 10 -7.62 3.43 1.49
CA ALA A 10 -6.54 3.51 2.45
C ALA A 10 -5.84 4.85 2.28
N PHE A 11 -5.69 5.62 3.36
CA PHE A 11 -5.17 6.96 3.28
C PHE A 11 -3.98 7.13 4.23
N LEU A 12 -2.92 7.74 3.70
CA LEU A 12 -1.75 8.13 4.48
C LEU A 12 -1.73 9.65 4.60
N PHE A 13 -1.35 10.16 5.76
CA PHE A 13 -1.13 11.57 5.96
C PHE A 13 0.35 11.85 5.95
N SER A 14 0.77 12.94 5.30
CA SER A 14 2.17 13.29 5.19
C SER A 14 2.37 14.79 5.29
N ASN A 15 3.49 15.19 5.89
CA ASN A 15 3.92 16.59 5.85
C ASN A 15 4.50 16.95 4.47
N ASP A 16 4.87 15.96 3.67
CA ASP A 16 5.38 16.15 2.30
C ASP A 16 4.84 15.04 1.40
N PRO A 17 3.57 15.17 0.93
CA PRO A 17 2.95 14.13 0.12
C PRO A 17 3.69 13.77 -1.16
N LYS A 18 4.28 14.75 -1.84
CA LYS A 18 5.00 14.48 -3.09
C LYS A 18 6.23 13.61 -2.89
N ARG A 19 6.98 13.89 -1.83
CA ARG A 19 8.17 13.10 -1.49
C ARG A 19 7.79 11.68 -1.11
N LEU A 20 6.74 11.52 -0.32
CA LEU A 20 6.26 10.20 0.08
C LEU A 20 5.74 9.41 -1.13
N ALA A 21 4.95 10.05 -2.00
CA ALA A 21 4.43 9.43 -3.21
C ALA A 21 5.55 8.99 -4.16
N GLN A 22 6.59 9.81 -4.28
CA GLN A 22 7.75 9.48 -5.10
C GLN A 22 8.40 8.18 -4.62
N TRP A 23 8.52 8.00 -3.32
CA TRP A 23 9.05 6.77 -2.74
C TRP A 23 8.19 5.56 -3.09
N TYR A 24 6.86 5.69 -2.97
CA TYR A 24 5.94 4.59 -3.31
C TYR A 24 6.01 4.23 -4.80
N ARG A 25 6.16 5.22 -5.67
CA ARG A 25 6.34 4.96 -7.09
C ARG A 25 7.66 4.26 -7.38
N ASP A 26 8.74 4.77 -6.83
CA ASP A 26 10.08 4.28 -7.13
C ASP A 26 10.37 2.93 -6.49
N SER A 27 9.84 2.69 -5.30
CA SER A 27 10.11 1.50 -4.50
C SER A 27 9.08 0.40 -4.68
N LEU A 28 7.80 0.74 -4.80
CA LEU A 28 6.71 -0.23 -4.87
C LEU A 28 5.91 -0.16 -6.18
N GLY A 29 6.27 0.74 -7.08
CA GLY A 29 5.67 0.79 -8.40
C GLY A 29 4.24 1.30 -8.44
N ILE A 30 3.80 2.07 -7.43
CA ILE A 30 2.46 2.63 -7.44
C ILE A 30 2.42 3.81 -8.41
N THR A 31 1.60 3.68 -9.47
CA THR A 31 1.33 4.77 -10.40
C THR A 31 0.20 5.61 -9.85
N TYR A 32 0.47 6.89 -9.63
CA TYR A 32 -0.50 7.78 -9.00
C TYR A 32 -0.85 8.96 -9.89
N ASN A 33 -1.99 9.58 -9.56
CA ASN A 33 -2.45 10.84 -10.12
C ASN A 33 -2.43 11.92 -9.06
N GLU A 34 -2.42 13.18 -9.48
CA GLU A 34 -2.49 14.31 -8.57
C GLU A 34 -3.84 15.00 -8.73
N SER A 35 -4.43 15.40 -7.60
CA SER A 35 -5.64 16.20 -7.56
C SER A 35 -5.28 17.58 -7.03
N PRO A 36 -5.10 18.61 -7.89
CA PRO A 36 -4.75 19.95 -7.42
C PRO A 36 -5.82 20.55 -6.50
N GLU A 37 -7.08 20.23 -6.75
CA GLU A 37 -8.22 20.74 -5.97
C GLU A 37 -8.13 20.38 -4.50
N TYR A 38 -7.70 19.14 -4.20
CA TYR A 38 -7.62 18.65 -2.82
C TYR A 38 -6.19 18.53 -2.32
N SER A 39 -5.22 18.93 -3.12
CA SER A 39 -3.78 18.77 -2.81
C SER A 39 -3.41 17.32 -2.48
N SER A 40 -4.16 16.37 -2.99
CA SER A 40 -3.96 14.95 -2.71
C SER A 40 -3.31 14.24 -3.89
N ILE A 41 -2.64 13.14 -3.58
CA ILE A 41 -2.04 12.24 -4.54
C ILE A 41 -2.75 10.90 -4.35
N TYR A 42 -3.24 10.29 -5.43
CA TYR A 42 -4.07 9.11 -5.32
C TYR A 42 -3.81 8.09 -6.41
N ALA A 43 -4.11 6.84 -6.10
CA ALA A 43 -4.18 5.74 -7.05
C ALA A 43 -5.45 4.94 -6.76
N THR A 44 -5.92 4.19 -7.73
CA THR A 44 -7.07 3.31 -7.55
C THR A 44 -6.70 1.89 -7.91
N PHE A 45 -7.22 0.94 -7.14
CA PHE A 45 -7.15 -0.48 -7.42
C PHE A 45 -8.56 -0.98 -7.69
N GLU A 46 -8.75 -1.69 -8.78
CA GLU A 46 -10.08 -2.09 -9.22
C GLU A 46 -10.23 -3.60 -9.20
N TYR A 47 -11.37 -4.04 -8.72
CA TYR A 47 -11.72 -5.45 -8.57
C TYR A 47 -13.14 -5.68 -9.08
N ARG A 48 -13.44 -6.91 -9.45
CA ARG A 48 -14.80 -7.30 -9.77
C ARG A 48 -15.51 -7.76 -8.50
N ASP A 49 -16.80 -7.42 -8.40
CA ASP A 49 -17.62 -7.93 -7.31
C ASP A 49 -17.74 -9.45 -7.44
N LEU A 50 -17.62 -10.15 -6.31
CA LEU A 50 -17.59 -11.59 -6.31
C LEU A 50 -18.95 -12.22 -6.68
N THR A 51 -20.04 -11.51 -6.37
CA THR A 51 -21.40 -12.02 -6.66
C THR A 51 -21.96 -11.49 -7.97
N ASP A 52 -21.42 -10.38 -8.48
CA ASP A 52 -21.83 -9.79 -9.76
C ASP A 52 -20.62 -9.20 -10.47
N ALA A 53 -20.02 -9.98 -11.36
CA ALA A 53 -18.79 -9.59 -12.04
C ALA A 53 -18.95 -8.40 -13.00
N SER A 54 -20.18 -7.95 -13.28
CA SER A 54 -20.41 -6.73 -14.05
C SER A 54 -20.19 -5.47 -13.21
N VAL A 55 -20.18 -5.61 -11.88
CA VAL A 55 -19.95 -4.49 -10.97
C VAL A 55 -18.46 -4.36 -10.69
N LYS A 56 -17.93 -3.18 -10.94
CA LYS A 56 -16.54 -2.85 -10.62
C LYS A 56 -16.47 -2.25 -9.22
N ARG A 57 -15.57 -2.78 -8.40
CA ARG A 57 -15.28 -2.25 -7.07
C ARG A 57 -13.95 -1.53 -7.12
N THR A 58 -13.91 -0.34 -6.57
CA THR A 58 -12.71 0.49 -6.56
C THR A 58 -12.24 0.72 -5.12
N ILE A 59 -10.96 0.51 -4.88
CA ILE A 59 -10.31 0.89 -3.62
C ILE A 59 -9.41 2.07 -3.93
N ALA A 60 -9.62 3.19 -3.25
CA ALA A 60 -8.78 4.37 -3.38
C ALA A 60 -7.60 4.29 -2.41
N TRP A 61 -6.41 4.56 -2.90
CA TRP A 61 -5.22 4.77 -2.09
C TRP A 61 -4.80 6.22 -2.27
N ALA A 62 -4.57 6.94 -1.18
CA ALA A 62 -4.21 8.35 -1.29
C ALA A 62 -3.24 8.79 -0.22
N ILE A 63 -2.45 9.80 -0.57
CA ILE A 63 -1.61 10.53 0.37
C ILE A 63 -2.19 11.93 0.48
N LEU A 64 -2.54 12.32 1.69
CA LEU A 64 -3.17 13.60 1.99
C LEU A 64 -2.21 14.47 2.79
N PRO A 65 -2.21 15.79 2.53
CA PRO A 65 -1.35 16.68 3.30
C PRO A 65 -1.87 16.84 4.72
N THR A 66 -0.96 17.01 5.65
CA THR A 66 -1.27 17.44 7.01
C THR A 66 -0.23 18.46 7.47
N ASP A 67 -0.68 19.48 8.18
CA ASP A 67 0.19 20.46 8.83
C ASP A 67 0.54 20.09 10.26
N LYS A 68 -0.05 19.02 10.78
CA LYS A 68 0.33 18.49 12.10
C LYS A 68 1.70 17.84 12.01
N ASP A 69 2.53 18.06 13.03
CA ASP A 69 3.81 17.38 13.11
C ASP A 69 3.59 15.90 13.47
N ILE A 70 3.74 15.04 12.47
CA ILE A 70 3.63 13.59 12.64
C ILE A 70 5.00 12.90 12.70
N SER A 71 6.07 13.67 12.61
CA SER A 71 7.44 13.17 12.62
C SER A 71 7.75 12.46 13.94
N GLY A 72 8.29 11.25 13.88
CA GLY A 72 8.65 10.48 15.05
C GLY A 72 7.48 9.94 15.88
N LYS A 73 6.24 10.15 15.44
CA LYS A 73 5.07 9.63 16.15
C LYS A 73 4.87 8.15 15.82
N PRO A 74 4.47 7.33 16.80
CA PRO A 74 4.16 5.92 16.53
C PRO A 74 3.00 5.79 15.53
N ARG A 75 3.08 4.78 14.69
CA ARG A 75 1.98 4.38 13.80
C ARG A 75 1.27 3.18 14.43
N THR A 76 -0.08 3.22 14.40
CA THR A 76 -0.90 2.18 15.02
C THR A 76 -1.47 1.18 14.01
N GLY A 77 -1.29 1.43 12.73
CA GLY A 77 -1.75 0.54 11.68
C GLY A 77 -0.69 0.28 10.63
N GLN A 78 -0.96 -0.69 9.78
CA GLN A 78 -0.12 -0.93 8.61
C GLN A 78 -1.01 -1.31 7.44
N ILE A 79 -0.55 -1.01 6.23
CA ILE A 79 -1.22 -1.42 5.00
C ILE A 79 -0.52 -2.65 4.47
N ASN A 80 -1.31 -3.67 4.12
CA ASN A 80 -0.81 -4.83 3.40
C ASN A 80 -0.97 -4.58 1.90
N TYR A 81 0.12 -4.74 1.17
CA TYR A 81 0.12 -4.64 -0.29
C TYR A 81 0.38 -6.03 -0.87
N ARG A 82 -0.49 -6.47 -1.79
CA ARG A 82 -0.26 -7.71 -2.51
C ARG A 82 0.80 -7.49 -3.58
N VAL A 83 1.75 -8.40 -3.68
CA VAL A 83 2.78 -8.41 -4.73
C VAL A 83 2.65 -9.68 -5.57
N LYS A 84 3.04 -9.59 -6.83
CA LYS A 84 3.00 -10.75 -7.74
C LYS A 84 4.14 -11.73 -7.44
N SER A 85 5.32 -11.20 -7.15
CA SER A 85 6.51 -12.00 -6.86
C SER A 85 7.29 -11.36 -5.73
N MET A 86 7.38 -12.05 -4.61
CA MET A 86 8.15 -11.58 -3.46
C MET A 86 9.64 -11.49 -3.80
N ALA A 87 10.17 -12.48 -4.54
CA ALA A 87 11.58 -12.49 -4.92
C ALA A 87 11.94 -11.25 -5.75
N GLU A 88 11.13 -10.93 -6.76
CA GLU A 88 11.37 -9.76 -7.59
C GLU A 88 11.18 -8.46 -6.80
N THR A 89 10.17 -8.41 -5.93
CA THR A 89 9.91 -7.23 -5.10
C THR A 89 11.06 -6.95 -4.16
N LEU A 90 11.56 -7.97 -3.46
CA LEU A 90 12.68 -7.79 -2.54
C LEU A 90 13.96 -7.38 -3.26
N ALA A 91 14.22 -7.97 -4.44
CA ALA A 91 15.38 -7.59 -5.25
C ALA A 91 15.29 -6.12 -5.69
N HIS A 92 14.12 -5.69 -6.10
CA HIS A 92 13.90 -4.29 -6.50
C HIS A 92 14.10 -3.34 -5.32
N LEU A 93 13.50 -3.66 -4.16
CA LEU A 93 13.64 -2.83 -2.96
C LEU A 93 15.11 -2.69 -2.55
N ARG A 94 15.86 -3.79 -2.56
CA ARG A 94 17.29 -3.75 -2.26
C ARG A 94 18.06 -2.88 -3.25
N SER A 95 17.69 -2.94 -4.54
CA SER A 95 18.32 -2.09 -5.57
C SER A 95 18.07 -0.60 -5.34
N LYS A 96 16.99 -0.27 -4.66
CA LYS A 96 16.64 1.11 -4.29
C LYS A 96 17.16 1.52 -2.91
N GLY A 97 17.90 0.65 -2.24
CA GLY A 97 18.45 0.92 -0.93
C GLY A 97 17.43 0.86 0.21
N VAL A 98 16.30 0.19 -0.02
CA VAL A 98 15.26 0.02 1.01
C VAL A 98 15.62 -1.17 1.88
N ALA A 99 15.67 -0.95 3.20
CA ALA A 99 15.92 -2.03 4.15
C ALA A 99 14.68 -2.92 4.27
N ILE A 100 14.92 -4.23 4.28
CA ILE A 100 13.87 -5.21 4.55
C ILE A 100 13.89 -5.49 6.04
N ASP A 101 12.85 -5.07 6.76
CA ASP A 101 12.80 -5.20 8.21
C ASP A 101 12.67 -6.65 8.65
N LYS A 102 11.88 -7.42 7.91
CA LYS A 102 11.64 -8.84 8.19
C LYS A 102 11.08 -9.51 6.94
N ALA A 103 11.36 -10.79 6.77
CA ALA A 103 10.73 -11.62 5.73
C ALA A 103 10.51 -13.01 6.29
N GLU A 104 9.36 -13.61 5.95
CA GLU A 104 9.05 -14.97 6.38
C GLU A 104 8.08 -15.65 5.42
N ASP A 105 8.12 -16.97 5.36
CA ASP A 105 7.20 -17.80 4.62
C ASP A 105 6.24 -18.48 5.59
N GLY A 106 4.99 -18.62 5.18
CA GLY A 106 3.96 -19.24 6.01
C GLY A 106 2.90 -19.93 5.18
N GLU A 107 1.89 -20.41 5.88
CA GLU A 107 0.78 -21.14 5.27
C GLU A 107 0.02 -20.29 4.23
N TYR A 108 -0.12 -18.99 4.50
CA TYR A 108 -0.88 -18.09 3.65
C TYR A 108 -0.05 -17.43 2.54
N GLY A 109 1.22 -17.75 2.45
CA GLY A 109 2.11 -17.23 1.43
C GLY A 109 3.40 -16.66 1.99
N LYS A 110 3.99 -15.76 1.22
CA LYS A 110 5.25 -15.10 1.58
C LYS A 110 4.96 -13.69 2.05
N PHE A 111 5.62 -13.30 3.13
CA PHE A 111 5.45 -11.99 3.75
C PHE A 111 6.79 -11.29 3.89
N ALA A 112 6.77 -9.97 3.76
CA ALA A 112 7.91 -9.13 4.11
C ALA A 112 7.39 -7.81 4.69
N TRP A 113 8.23 -7.17 5.48
CA TRP A 113 7.89 -5.89 6.11
C TRP A 113 8.98 -4.88 5.82
N VAL A 114 8.54 -3.70 5.44
CA VAL A 114 9.41 -2.54 5.21
C VAL A 114 8.78 -1.31 5.85
N THR A 115 9.55 -0.25 5.95
CA THR A 115 9.08 1.02 6.53
C THR A 115 9.28 2.11 5.50
N ASP A 116 8.26 2.95 5.30
CA ASP A 116 8.37 4.07 4.38
C ASP A 116 9.12 5.25 5.01
N PRO A 117 9.46 6.31 4.23
CA PRO A 117 10.22 7.44 4.77
C PRO A 117 9.52 8.19 5.91
N ASP A 118 8.21 8.12 6.03
CA ASP A 118 7.45 8.78 7.08
C ASP A 118 7.25 7.87 8.31
N GLY A 119 7.81 6.67 8.29
CA GLY A 119 7.69 5.72 9.40
C GLY A 119 6.46 4.83 9.35
N ASN A 120 5.72 4.84 8.25
CA ASN A 120 4.59 3.93 8.11
C ASN A 120 5.08 2.51 7.87
N LYS A 121 4.53 1.56 8.62
CA LYS A 121 4.84 0.15 8.46
C LYS A 121 4.06 -0.41 7.29
N ILE A 122 4.72 -1.20 6.48
CA ILE A 122 4.18 -1.81 5.27
C ILE A 122 4.36 -3.31 5.38
N GLU A 123 3.30 -4.06 5.10
CA GLU A 123 3.37 -5.50 4.94
C GLU A 123 3.19 -5.83 3.46
N LEU A 124 4.11 -6.62 2.91
CA LEU A 124 4.05 -7.11 1.54
C LEU A 124 3.64 -8.58 1.57
N TRP A 125 2.78 -8.98 0.67
CA TRP A 125 2.23 -10.33 0.65
C TRP A 125 2.14 -10.89 -0.77
N GLU A 126 2.82 -12.01 -0.98
CA GLU A 126 2.60 -12.86 -2.14
C GLU A 126 1.73 -14.02 -1.68
N ALA A 127 0.50 -14.07 -2.16
CA ALA A 127 -0.46 -15.08 -1.71
C ALA A 127 0.00 -16.49 -2.08
N ALA A 128 -0.24 -17.44 -1.19
CA ALA A 128 -0.04 -18.85 -1.52
C ALA A 128 -0.99 -19.24 -2.66
N PRO A 129 -0.59 -20.20 -3.53
CA PRO A 129 -1.51 -20.70 -4.56
C PRO A 129 -2.77 -21.28 -3.92
N GLU A 130 -3.92 -20.95 -4.50
CA GLU A 130 -5.16 -21.54 -4.01
C GLU A 130 -5.23 -23.02 -4.39
N PRO A 131 -5.83 -23.85 -3.54
CA PRO A 131 -6.06 -25.26 -3.89
C PRO A 131 -6.97 -25.35 -5.12
N ILE A 132 -6.64 -26.24 -6.00
CA ILE A 132 -7.44 -26.51 -7.19
C ILE A 132 -8.60 -27.45 -6.84
#